data_40d76bdda25f07df656a938d464db8e2
#
_entry.id   40d76bdda25f07df656a938d464db8e2
#
_cell.length_a   1.000
_cell.length_b   1.000
_cell.length_c   1.000
_cell.angle_alpha   90.00
_cell.angle_beta   90.00
_cell.angle_gamma   90.00
#
_symmetry.space_group_name_H-M   'P 1'
#
loop_
_entity.id
_entity.type
_entity.pdbx_description
1 polymer ?
#
loop_
_entity_poly.entity_id
_entity_poly.type
_entity_poly.pdbx_seq_one_letter_code
_entity_poly.pdbx_strand_id
1 'polypeptide(L)'
;MSNISASDSRSAVLACISAQFTLYFDGRFWVGVLEHHELRHGGDANSRAITVRAARHVFGAEPSDVELYDFLLTHGGILIDRAAASPPVPAPRSVDSSSTPRPNPKRAARQAAKEAARARPSTAAQAALAAAREESSARGARNRSRRRRQEADEAWVRRRERAKRRHRGR
;
A
#
# COMPACT_ATOMS: atom_id res chain seq x y z
N MET A 1 25.07 33.05 25.33
CA MET A 1 23.60 33.02 25.14
C MET A 1 23.35 32.32 23.82
N SER A 2 23.16 31.00 23.90
CA SER A 2 23.02 30.13 22.71
C SER A 2 21.56 29.77 22.56
N ASN A 3 20.91 30.33 21.53
CA ASN A 3 19.56 29.93 21.12
C ASN A 3 19.62 28.61 20.38
N ILE A 4 19.19 27.54 21.05
CA ILE A 4 18.91 26.25 20.44
C ILE A 4 17.49 26.37 19.88
N SER A 5 17.37 26.59 18.57
CA SER A 5 16.11 26.41 17.84
C SER A 5 15.76 24.93 17.83
N ALA A 6 14.90 24.53 18.71
CA ALA A 6 14.22 23.24 18.62
C ALA A 6 13.26 23.28 17.42
N SER A 7 13.68 22.68 16.32
CA SER A 7 12.79 22.33 15.23
C SER A 7 11.83 21.27 15.71
N ASP A 8 10.69 21.71 16.20
CA ASP A 8 9.55 20.86 16.58
C ASP A 8 9.00 20.19 15.32
N SER A 9 9.59 19.06 14.96
CA SER A 9 9.03 18.16 13.97
C SER A 9 7.76 17.57 14.55
N ARG A 10 6.65 18.29 14.40
CA ARG A 10 5.31 17.73 14.66
C ARG A 10 5.11 16.56 13.70
N SER A 11 5.56 15.38 14.12
CA SER A 11 5.12 14.11 13.58
C SER A 11 3.59 14.11 13.65
N ALA A 12 2.96 14.28 12.49
CA ALA A 12 1.52 14.12 12.39
C ALA A 12 1.20 12.71 12.87
N VAL A 13 0.66 12.60 14.09
CA VAL A 13 0.22 11.33 14.65
C VAL A 13 -0.92 10.84 13.77
N LEU A 14 -0.63 9.89 12.90
CA LEU A 14 -1.63 9.21 12.08
C LEU A 14 -2.44 8.34 13.05
N ALA A 15 -3.65 8.78 13.37
CA ALA A 15 -4.56 7.98 14.17
C ALA A 15 -5.17 6.90 13.27
N CYS A 16 -4.97 5.63 13.60
CA CYS A 16 -5.72 4.54 12.99
C CYS A 16 -7.18 4.66 13.41
N ILE A 17 -8.09 4.77 12.44
CA ILE A 17 -9.52 4.84 12.71
C ILE A 17 -10.12 3.43 12.74
N SER A 18 -9.71 2.58 11.81
CA SER A 18 -10.18 1.20 11.73
C SER A 18 -9.26 0.34 10.88
N ALA A 19 -9.26 -0.96 11.17
CA ALA A 19 -8.67 -1.98 10.32
C ALA A 19 -9.77 -2.99 9.97
N GLN A 20 -9.85 -3.38 8.70
CA GLN A 20 -10.80 -4.35 8.22
C GLN A 20 -10.08 -5.44 7.44
N PHE A 21 -10.40 -6.70 7.75
CA PHE A 21 -9.91 -7.84 6.97
C PHE A 21 -11.07 -8.42 6.16
N THR A 22 -10.89 -8.50 4.84
CA THR A 22 -11.88 -9.04 3.92
C THR A 22 -11.31 -10.28 3.24
N LEU A 23 -12.05 -11.40 3.32
CA LEU A 23 -11.74 -12.64 2.61
C LEU A 23 -12.68 -12.78 1.41
N TYR A 24 -12.12 -13.09 0.22
CA TYR A 24 -12.91 -13.32 -0.99
C TYR A 24 -12.20 -14.25 -1.97
N PHE A 25 -12.96 -14.83 -2.88
CA PHE A 25 -12.43 -15.61 -3.99
C PHE A 25 -12.22 -14.72 -5.22
N ASP A 26 -10.99 -14.69 -5.76
CA ASP A 26 -10.64 -13.83 -6.90
C ASP A 26 -10.88 -14.49 -8.27
N GLY A 27 -11.53 -15.68 -8.29
CA GLY A 27 -11.75 -16.51 -9.46
C GLY A 27 -10.71 -17.62 -9.63
N ARG A 28 -9.62 -17.58 -8.87
CA ARG A 28 -8.54 -18.58 -8.89
C ARG A 28 -8.12 -19.02 -7.50
N PHE A 29 -8.03 -18.09 -6.57
CA PHE A 29 -7.56 -18.32 -5.20
C PHE A 29 -8.40 -17.56 -4.20
N TRP A 30 -8.45 -18.06 -2.98
CA TRP A 30 -8.94 -17.30 -1.84
C TRP A 30 -7.90 -16.29 -1.39
N VAL A 31 -8.35 -15.07 -1.21
CA VAL A 31 -7.51 -13.90 -0.97
C VAL A 31 -8.01 -13.12 0.23
N GLY A 32 -7.13 -12.86 1.17
CA GLY A 32 -7.37 -11.95 2.27
C GLY A 32 -6.78 -10.56 1.97
N VAL A 33 -7.54 -9.51 2.21
CA VAL A 33 -7.09 -8.13 2.13
C VAL A 33 -7.31 -7.45 3.47
N LEU A 34 -6.24 -6.93 4.05
CA LEU A 34 -6.27 -6.06 5.20
C LEU A 34 -6.27 -4.61 4.71
N GLU A 35 -7.32 -3.88 5.06
CA GLU A 35 -7.43 -2.44 4.85
C GLU A 35 -7.21 -1.71 6.18
N HIS A 36 -6.33 -0.73 6.16
CA HIS A 36 -6.00 0.11 7.29
C HIS A 36 -6.41 1.54 6.96
N HIS A 37 -7.40 2.05 7.67
CA HIS A 37 -7.93 3.39 7.49
C HIS A 37 -7.27 4.33 8.47
N GLU A 38 -6.66 5.39 7.97
CA GLU A 38 -5.96 6.41 8.76
C GLU A 38 -6.61 7.77 8.57
N LEU A 39 -6.78 8.51 9.66
CA LEU A 39 -7.20 9.90 9.61
C LEU A 39 -5.96 10.79 9.45
N ARG A 40 -5.86 11.49 8.35
CA ARG A 40 -4.89 12.58 8.19
C ARG A 40 -5.50 13.88 8.66
N HIS A 41 -4.86 14.49 9.63
CA HIS A 41 -5.12 15.90 9.94
C HIS A 41 -4.32 16.74 8.94
N GLY A 42 -5.02 17.36 7.98
CA GLY A 42 -4.40 18.37 7.12
C GLY A 42 -4.06 19.61 7.95
N GLY A 43 -3.06 20.40 7.50
CA GLY A 43 -2.63 21.61 8.20
C GLY A 43 -3.73 22.66 8.43
N ASP A 44 -4.85 22.57 7.72
CA ASP A 44 -6.06 23.36 7.96
C ASP A 44 -6.99 22.58 8.90
N ALA A 45 -7.40 23.21 10.00
CA ALA A 45 -8.20 22.63 11.09
C ALA A 45 -9.52 21.96 10.63
N ASN A 46 -9.93 22.13 9.38
CA ASN A 46 -11.19 21.61 8.83
C ASN A 46 -10.98 20.52 7.73
N SER A 47 -9.75 20.15 7.40
CA SER A 47 -9.45 19.17 6.36
C SER A 47 -9.12 17.81 6.96
N ARG A 48 -10.16 17.02 7.26
CA ARG A 48 -10.04 15.60 7.62
C ARG A 48 -10.06 14.77 6.34
N ALA A 49 -8.93 14.21 5.95
CA ALA A 49 -8.84 13.27 4.86
C ALA A 49 -8.61 11.86 5.40
N ILE A 50 -9.46 10.92 4.99
CA ILE A 50 -9.25 9.50 5.29
C ILE A 50 -8.37 8.93 4.17
N THR A 51 -7.30 8.26 4.56
CA THR A 51 -6.45 7.49 3.64
C THR A 51 -6.57 6.01 3.96
N VAL A 52 -6.47 5.18 2.92
CA VAL A 52 -6.49 3.72 3.02
C VAL A 52 -5.13 3.19 2.61
N ARG A 53 -4.61 2.30 3.42
CA ARG A 53 -3.46 1.46 3.10
C ARG A 53 -3.93 0.02 3.07
N ALA A 54 -3.37 -0.81 2.19
CA ALA A 54 -3.82 -2.18 2.09
C ALA A 54 -2.65 -3.16 1.93
N ALA A 55 -2.84 -4.35 2.52
CA ALA A 55 -1.97 -5.50 2.29
C ALA A 55 -2.80 -6.71 1.85
N ARG A 56 -2.21 -7.55 1.01
CA ARG A 56 -2.84 -8.75 0.47
C ARG A 56 -2.11 -10.00 0.90
N HIS A 57 -2.88 -11.05 1.23
CA HIS A 57 -2.40 -12.41 1.39
C HIS A 57 -3.19 -13.36 0.49
N VAL A 58 -2.55 -14.41 -0.02
CA VAL A 58 -3.19 -15.44 -0.86
C VAL A 58 -3.15 -16.75 -0.09
N PHE A 59 -4.33 -17.28 0.23
CA PHE A 59 -4.46 -18.56 0.93
C PHE A 59 -4.35 -19.75 -0.03
N GLY A 60 -4.75 -19.57 -1.28
CA GLY A 60 -4.87 -20.64 -2.26
C GLY A 60 -6.25 -21.30 -2.20
N ALA A 61 -6.42 -22.34 -1.39
CA ALA A 61 -7.71 -22.94 -1.10
C ALA A 61 -8.54 -22.06 -0.16
N GLU A 62 -9.82 -22.39 0.00
CA GLU A 62 -10.69 -21.78 1.01
C GLU A 62 -10.17 -22.13 2.41
N PRO A 63 -9.77 -21.13 3.22
CA PRO A 63 -9.34 -21.41 4.57
C PRO A 63 -10.55 -21.73 5.44
N SER A 64 -10.43 -22.70 6.31
CA SER A 64 -11.39 -22.93 7.37
C SER A 64 -11.31 -21.81 8.42
N ASP A 65 -12.36 -21.67 9.22
CA ASP A 65 -12.39 -20.65 10.29
C ASP A 65 -11.19 -20.79 11.24
N VAL A 66 -10.79 -22.02 11.55
CA VAL A 66 -9.64 -22.30 12.43
C VAL A 66 -8.33 -21.87 11.77
N GLU A 67 -8.13 -22.21 10.50
CA GLU A 67 -6.93 -21.80 9.74
C GLU A 67 -6.87 -20.29 9.58
N LEU A 68 -8.00 -19.64 9.34
CA LEU A 68 -8.07 -18.19 9.27
C LEU A 68 -7.72 -17.53 10.61
N TYR A 69 -8.23 -18.09 11.71
CA TYR A 69 -7.95 -17.60 13.04
C TYR A 69 -6.46 -17.74 13.39
N ASP A 70 -5.88 -18.92 13.18
CA ASP A 70 -4.47 -19.20 13.41
C ASP A 70 -3.57 -18.30 12.54
N PHE A 71 -3.97 -18.10 11.28
CA PHE A 71 -3.29 -17.18 10.38
C PHE A 71 -3.29 -15.75 10.92
N LEU A 72 -4.43 -15.24 11.36
CA LEU A 72 -4.53 -13.88 11.88
C LEU A 72 -3.73 -13.70 13.18
N LEU A 73 -3.71 -14.69 14.07
CA LEU A 73 -2.89 -14.67 15.26
C LEU A 73 -1.39 -14.67 14.95
N THR A 74 -0.97 -15.49 14.00
CA THR A 74 0.45 -15.68 13.70
C THR A 74 1.01 -14.62 12.75
N HIS A 75 0.23 -14.23 11.74
CA HIS A 75 0.68 -13.38 10.63
C HIS A 75 -0.02 -12.02 10.56
N GLY A 76 -1.03 -11.78 11.39
CA GLY A 76 -1.80 -10.53 11.39
C GLY A 76 -0.91 -9.31 11.62
N GLY A 77 0.04 -9.39 12.56
CA GLY A 77 1.02 -8.32 12.79
C GLY A 77 1.85 -7.99 11.55
N ILE A 78 2.35 -9.02 10.87
CA ILE A 78 3.12 -8.85 9.61
C ILE A 78 2.26 -8.22 8.52
N LEU A 79 0.97 -8.57 8.47
CA LEU A 79 0.05 -7.98 7.50
C LEU A 79 -0.20 -6.49 7.79
N ILE A 80 -0.34 -6.13 9.06
CA ILE A 80 -0.48 -4.74 9.52
C ILE A 80 0.77 -3.95 9.14
N ASP A 81 1.96 -4.46 9.40
CA ASP A 81 3.23 -3.81 9.03
C ASP A 81 3.36 -3.61 7.52
N ARG A 82 2.94 -4.62 6.73
CA ARG A 82 2.90 -4.51 5.27
C ARG A 82 1.91 -3.46 4.80
N ALA A 83 0.73 -3.41 5.41
CA ALA A 83 -0.25 -2.39 5.10
C ALA A 83 0.30 -0.99 5.45
N ALA A 84 0.88 -0.83 6.64
CA ALA A 84 1.50 0.43 7.07
C ALA A 84 2.64 0.89 6.15
N ALA A 85 3.42 -0.04 5.59
CA ALA A 85 4.48 0.25 4.63
C ALA A 85 3.97 0.55 3.21
N SER A 86 2.69 0.28 2.90
CA SER A 86 2.12 0.54 1.57
C SER A 86 1.80 2.04 1.40
N PRO A 87 1.82 2.56 0.15
CA PRO A 87 1.49 3.95 -0.10
C PRO A 87 0.03 4.24 0.27
N PRO A 88 -0.25 5.37 0.97
CA PRO A 88 -1.61 5.76 1.33
C PRO A 88 -2.37 6.25 0.10
N VAL A 89 -3.59 5.79 -0.07
CA VAL A 89 -4.51 6.23 -1.13
C VAL A 89 -5.69 6.95 -0.48
N PRO A 90 -6.14 8.10 -1.01
CA PRO A 90 -7.31 8.77 -0.49
C PRO A 90 -8.54 7.84 -0.53
N ALA A 91 -9.23 7.68 0.59
CA ALA A 91 -10.50 7.00 0.60
C ALA A 91 -11.55 7.85 -0.16
N PRO A 92 -12.41 7.24 -0.97
CA PRO A 92 -13.56 7.95 -1.50
C PRO A 92 -14.36 8.46 -0.29
N ARG A 93 -14.66 9.75 -0.26
CA ARG A 93 -15.54 10.31 0.78
C ARG A 93 -16.85 9.54 0.70
N SER A 94 -17.16 8.79 1.75
CA SER A 94 -18.51 8.30 1.93
C SER A 94 -19.39 9.55 2.06
N VAL A 95 -20.18 9.79 1.03
CA VAL A 95 -21.19 10.84 1.09
C VAL A 95 -22.13 10.39 2.22
N ASP A 96 -22.02 11.06 3.38
CA ASP A 96 -22.92 10.82 4.49
C ASP A 96 -24.35 10.84 3.96
N SER A 97 -24.99 9.67 3.97
CA SER A 97 -26.32 9.45 3.44
C SER A 97 -27.41 10.14 4.28
N SER A 98 -27.03 10.97 5.27
CA SER A 98 -27.93 11.54 6.25
C SER A 98 -28.58 12.86 5.85
N SER A 99 -28.20 13.47 4.74
CA SER A 99 -28.74 14.80 4.36
C SER A 99 -29.27 14.93 2.92
N THR A 100 -29.29 13.86 2.12
CA THR A 100 -29.90 13.93 0.80
C THR A 100 -31.41 13.70 0.88
N PRO A 101 -32.25 14.64 0.37
CA PRO A 101 -33.68 14.41 0.23
C PRO A 101 -33.92 13.12 -0.55
N ARG A 102 -34.86 12.28 -0.09
CA ARG A 102 -35.19 11.00 -0.72
C ARG A 102 -35.39 11.17 -2.22
N PRO A 103 -34.48 10.68 -3.07
CA PRO A 103 -34.60 10.89 -4.52
C PRO A 103 -35.82 10.11 -5.03
N ASN A 104 -36.52 10.70 -6.02
CA ASN A 104 -37.60 10.05 -6.73
C ASN A 104 -37.14 8.66 -7.23
N PRO A 105 -37.86 7.55 -6.90
CA PRO A 105 -37.43 6.18 -7.17
C PRO A 105 -37.09 5.91 -8.65
N LYS A 106 -37.79 6.54 -9.59
CA LYS A 106 -37.45 6.45 -11.03
C LYS A 106 -36.12 7.12 -11.37
N ARG A 107 -35.80 8.24 -10.73
CA ARG A 107 -34.52 8.95 -10.95
C ARG A 107 -33.37 8.17 -10.31
N ALA A 108 -33.59 7.60 -9.13
CA ALA A 108 -32.62 6.74 -8.44
C ALA A 108 -32.30 5.49 -9.27
N ALA A 109 -33.31 4.81 -9.83
CA ALA A 109 -33.11 3.65 -10.68
C ALA A 109 -32.32 3.99 -11.97
N ARG A 110 -32.59 5.13 -12.61
CA ARG A 110 -31.81 5.58 -13.78
C ARG A 110 -30.38 5.95 -13.42
N GLN A 111 -30.15 6.57 -12.29
CA GLN A 111 -28.80 6.86 -11.80
C GLN A 111 -28.03 5.58 -11.47
N ALA A 112 -28.66 4.63 -10.77
CA ALA A 112 -28.05 3.34 -10.47
C ALA A 112 -27.72 2.55 -11.74
N ALA A 113 -28.58 2.55 -12.76
CA ALA A 113 -28.31 1.93 -14.06
C ALA A 113 -27.16 2.61 -14.79
N LYS A 114 -27.07 3.94 -14.75
CA LYS A 114 -25.98 4.72 -15.36
C LYS A 114 -24.66 4.52 -14.63
N GLU A 115 -24.68 4.36 -13.31
CA GLU A 115 -23.50 4.06 -12.49
C GLU A 115 -23.05 2.60 -12.68
N ALA A 116 -23.99 1.67 -12.81
CA ALA A 116 -23.67 0.27 -13.14
C ALA A 116 -23.05 0.10 -14.54
N ALA A 117 -23.42 0.96 -15.49
CA ALA A 117 -22.84 0.98 -16.84
C ALA A 117 -21.48 1.69 -16.91
N ARG A 118 -21.11 2.48 -15.91
CA ARG A 118 -19.76 3.03 -15.79
C ARG A 118 -18.82 1.95 -15.32
N ALA A 119 -17.64 1.86 -15.96
CA ALA A 119 -16.54 1.07 -15.41
C ALA A 119 -16.37 1.47 -13.94
N ARG A 120 -16.56 0.51 -13.03
CA ARG A 120 -16.48 0.77 -11.59
C ARG A 120 -15.10 1.34 -11.31
N PRO A 121 -14.99 2.56 -10.73
CA PRO A 121 -13.70 3.03 -10.25
C PRO A 121 -13.19 1.98 -9.27
N SER A 122 -11.88 1.68 -9.36
CA SER A 122 -11.26 0.74 -8.42
C SER A 122 -11.54 1.21 -6.99
N THR A 123 -11.86 0.29 -6.09
CA THR A 123 -11.99 0.64 -4.68
C THR A 123 -10.68 1.23 -4.17
N ALA A 124 -10.72 2.06 -3.11
CA ALA A 124 -9.50 2.63 -2.54
C ALA A 124 -8.48 1.54 -2.17
N ALA A 125 -8.95 0.37 -1.70
CA ALA A 125 -8.09 -0.78 -1.44
C ALA A 125 -7.43 -1.33 -2.71
N GLN A 126 -8.17 -1.46 -3.82
CA GLN A 126 -7.59 -1.90 -5.10
C GLN A 126 -6.54 -0.90 -5.60
N ALA A 127 -6.82 0.41 -5.49
CA ALA A 127 -5.87 1.45 -5.84
C ALA A 127 -4.62 1.40 -4.94
N ALA A 128 -4.77 1.20 -3.63
CA ALA A 128 -3.66 1.04 -2.69
C ALA A 128 -2.81 -0.20 -3.01
N LEU A 129 -3.44 -1.33 -3.34
CA LEU A 129 -2.73 -2.54 -3.75
C LEU A 129 -2.00 -2.38 -5.08
N ALA A 130 -2.59 -1.66 -6.05
CA ALA A 130 -1.94 -1.33 -7.32
C ALA A 130 -0.69 -0.46 -7.07
N ALA A 131 -0.83 0.61 -6.30
CA ALA A 131 0.27 1.51 -5.94
C ALA A 131 1.39 0.75 -5.19
N ALA A 132 1.06 -0.14 -4.26
CA ALA A 132 2.05 -0.97 -3.55
C ALA A 132 2.81 -1.92 -4.50
N ARG A 133 2.14 -2.49 -5.51
CA ARG A 133 2.79 -3.33 -6.54
C ARG A 133 3.73 -2.51 -7.41
N GLU A 134 3.32 -1.32 -7.84
CA GLU A 134 4.15 -0.43 -8.64
C GLU A 134 5.41 -0.01 -7.86
N GLU A 135 5.26 0.37 -6.60
CA GLU A 135 6.39 0.74 -5.75
C GLU A 135 7.35 -0.44 -5.54
N SER A 136 6.83 -1.64 -5.25
CA SER A 136 7.66 -2.84 -5.08
C SER A 136 8.41 -3.20 -6.36
N SER A 137 7.77 -3.08 -7.52
CA SER A 137 8.36 -3.29 -8.84
C SER A 137 9.48 -2.28 -9.12
N ALA A 138 9.23 -0.99 -8.87
CA ALA A 138 10.22 0.07 -9.03
C ALA A 138 11.42 -0.11 -8.10
N ARG A 139 11.18 -0.50 -6.83
CA ARG A 139 12.22 -0.83 -5.85
C ARG A 139 13.06 -2.02 -6.32
N GLY A 140 12.41 -3.07 -6.81
CA GLY A 140 13.07 -4.24 -7.39
C GLY A 140 13.94 -3.89 -8.60
N ALA A 141 13.46 -3.02 -9.50
CA ALA A 141 14.23 -2.55 -10.65
C ALA A 141 15.47 -1.75 -10.24
N ARG A 142 15.33 -0.84 -9.26
CA ARG A 142 16.45 -0.06 -8.70
C ARG A 142 17.50 -0.97 -8.05
N ASN A 143 17.08 -1.97 -7.28
CA ASN A 143 17.99 -2.92 -6.64
C ASN A 143 18.75 -3.78 -7.67
N ARG A 144 18.07 -4.25 -8.73
CA ARG A 144 18.73 -4.97 -9.82
C ARG A 144 19.76 -4.10 -10.55
N SER A 145 19.42 -2.83 -10.83
CA SER A 145 20.35 -1.88 -11.45
C SER A 145 21.57 -1.62 -10.58
N ARG A 146 21.37 -1.40 -9.27
CA ARG A 146 22.46 -1.21 -8.31
C ARG A 146 23.36 -2.43 -8.24
N ARG A 147 22.80 -3.63 -8.17
CA ARG A 147 23.57 -4.88 -8.14
C ARG A 147 24.40 -5.08 -9.41
N ARG A 148 23.84 -4.81 -10.60
CA ARG A 148 24.59 -4.88 -11.87
C ARG A 148 25.76 -3.91 -11.90
N ARG A 149 25.60 -2.69 -11.38
CA ARG A 149 26.71 -1.72 -11.27
C ARG A 149 27.80 -2.23 -10.34
N GLN A 150 27.46 -2.73 -9.17
CA GLN A 150 28.41 -3.31 -8.21
C GLN A 150 29.19 -4.51 -8.84
N GLU A 151 28.48 -5.43 -9.47
CA GLU A 151 29.10 -6.56 -10.17
C GLU A 151 30.07 -6.12 -11.30
N ALA A 152 29.69 -5.06 -12.04
CA ALA A 152 30.55 -4.48 -13.08
C ALA A 152 31.81 -3.83 -12.50
N ASP A 153 31.66 -3.07 -11.41
CA ASP A 153 32.79 -2.41 -10.72
C ASP A 153 33.75 -3.45 -10.13
N GLU A 154 33.24 -4.50 -9.50
CA GLU A 154 34.06 -5.59 -8.98
C GLU A 154 34.78 -6.35 -10.12
N ALA A 155 34.10 -6.58 -11.24
CA ALA A 155 34.71 -7.21 -12.40
C ALA A 155 35.79 -6.32 -13.02
N TRP A 156 35.61 -5.00 -13.01
CA TRP A 156 36.63 -4.06 -13.45
C TRP A 156 37.86 -4.07 -12.53
N VAL A 157 37.67 -4.02 -11.20
CA VAL A 157 38.75 -4.11 -10.21
C VAL A 157 39.53 -5.41 -10.39
N ARG A 158 38.84 -6.56 -10.48
CA ARG A 158 39.49 -7.87 -10.72
C ARG A 158 40.29 -7.90 -12.03
N ARG A 159 39.80 -7.30 -13.11
CA ARG A 159 40.54 -7.18 -14.39
C ARG A 159 41.79 -6.33 -14.23
N ARG A 160 41.69 -5.18 -13.54
CA ARG A 160 42.81 -4.29 -13.28
C ARG A 160 43.90 -4.94 -12.43
N GLU A 161 43.52 -5.69 -11.41
CA GLU A 161 44.47 -6.44 -10.57
C GLU A 161 45.20 -7.53 -11.36
N ARG A 162 44.48 -8.29 -12.19
CA ARG A 162 45.10 -9.29 -13.08
C ARG A 162 46.08 -8.65 -14.05
N ALA A 163 45.77 -7.51 -14.63
CA ALA A 163 46.66 -6.75 -15.49
C ALA A 163 47.93 -6.31 -14.74
N LYS A 164 47.79 -5.76 -13.53
CA LYS A 164 48.93 -5.37 -12.68
C LYS A 164 49.85 -6.54 -12.34
N ARG A 165 49.30 -7.72 -12.03
CA ARG A 165 50.09 -8.96 -11.75
C ARG A 165 50.87 -9.41 -12.95
N ARG A 166 50.31 -9.35 -14.19
CA ARG A 166 51.00 -9.69 -15.42
C ARG A 166 52.18 -8.77 -15.70
N HIS A 167 52.07 -7.48 -15.37
CA HIS A 167 53.17 -6.50 -15.57
C HIS A 167 54.28 -6.59 -14.50
N ARG A 168 54.00 -7.13 -13.30
CA ARG A 168 55.02 -7.30 -12.24
C ARG A 168 55.81 -8.60 -12.40
N GLY A 169 55.43 -9.50 -13.27
CA GLY A 169 56.07 -10.79 -13.51
C GLY A 169 56.98 -10.81 -14.75
N ARG A 170 57.24 -9.65 -15.34
CA ARG A 170 58.25 -9.39 -16.36
C ARG A 170 59.27 -8.42 -15.79
#